data_867e65bc6759b41dd0daf21bdd33cd49
#
_entry.id   867e65bc6759b41dd0daf21bdd33cd49
#
_cell.length_a   1.000
_cell.length_b   1.000
_cell.length_c   1.000
_cell.angle_alpha   90.00
_cell.angle_beta   90.00
_cell.angle_gamma   90.00
#
_symmetry.space_group_name_H-M   'P 1'
#
loop_
_entity.id
_entity.type
_entity.pdbx_description
1 polymer ?
#
loop_
_entity_poly.entity_id
_entity_poly.type
_entity_poly.pdbx_seq_one_letter_code
_entity_poly.pdbx_strand_id
1 'polypeptide(L)'
;MKYFSLFIICLLFSCGKKEDVLLPKSNVTIVKDVEDLSPIYIFFKTEGKDTIADVNRKSSIISTNWIFNIDKRLPLKLVIPEVMKLQEKKRADSAHKNENAENYYSYADSIGKNLAFIPFTKVYYKMEIANNRSQLYFKKNGMIQYSGRKTYDFPKNDLPKFLDSLIINPKAEIKFSYDKNMTFGTYIQCKILVKTIADKKIPFVFINQEEEFVF
;
A
#
# COMPACT_ATOMS: atom_id res chain seq x y z
N MET A 1 -25.13 32.95 40.24
CA MET A 1 -24.88 33.03 38.79
C MET A 1 -23.41 33.15 38.39
N LYS A 2 -22.43 33.46 39.27
CA LYS A 2 -21.00 33.56 38.91
C LYS A 2 -20.28 32.23 38.60
N TYR A 3 -20.82 31.09 39.04
CA TYR A 3 -20.19 29.76 38.81
C TYR A 3 -20.73 29.02 37.58
N PHE A 4 -21.85 29.50 36.99
CA PHE A 4 -22.42 28.90 35.78
C PHE A 4 -21.57 29.17 34.54
N SER A 5 -20.94 30.35 34.47
CA SER A 5 -19.98 30.69 33.37
C SER A 5 -18.70 29.84 33.39
N LEU A 6 -18.23 29.43 34.59
CA LEU A 6 -17.02 28.60 34.71
C LEU A 6 -17.28 27.18 34.21
N PHE A 7 -18.50 26.64 34.38
CA PHE A 7 -18.87 25.31 33.93
C PHE A 7 -18.98 25.23 32.39
N ILE A 8 -19.39 26.30 31.71
CA ILE A 8 -19.47 26.38 30.24
C ILE A 8 -18.08 26.41 29.61
N ILE A 9 -17.08 27.07 30.26
CA ILE A 9 -15.70 27.14 29.76
C ILE A 9 -15.04 25.75 29.80
N CYS A 10 -15.32 24.92 30.81
CA CYS A 10 -14.75 23.56 30.89
C CYS A 10 -15.27 22.61 29.80
N LEU A 11 -16.46 22.86 29.24
CA LEU A 11 -17.03 22.04 28.16
C LEU A 11 -16.37 22.29 26.79
N LEU A 12 -15.68 23.40 26.62
CA LEU A 12 -14.99 23.76 25.37
C LEU A 12 -13.62 23.10 25.20
N PHE A 13 -13.04 22.49 26.25
CA PHE A 13 -11.76 21.81 26.22
C PHE A 13 -11.84 20.31 25.91
N SER A 14 -13.02 19.79 25.55
CA SER A 14 -13.15 18.41 25.06
C SER A 14 -12.65 18.29 23.63
N CYS A 15 -11.42 18.70 23.37
CA CYS A 15 -10.72 18.43 22.12
C CYS A 15 -10.22 16.98 22.17
N GLY A 16 -11.02 16.03 21.72
CA GLY A 16 -10.59 14.65 21.55
C GLY A 16 -9.30 14.63 20.74
N LYS A 17 -8.31 13.81 21.10
CA LYS A 17 -7.09 13.62 20.33
C LYS A 17 -7.48 13.24 18.91
N LYS A 18 -7.27 14.14 17.96
CA LYS A 18 -7.49 13.85 16.54
C LYS A 18 -6.39 12.86 16.12
N GLU A 19 -6.79 11.68 15.70
CA GLU A 19 -5.85 10.70 15.15
C GLU A 19 -5.54 11.10 13.72
N ASP A 20 -4.27 11.39 13.42
CA ASP A 20 -3.81 11.76 12.09
C ASP A 20 -3.08 10.59 11.43
N VAL A 21 -3.32 10.40 10.12
CA VAL A 21 -2.58 9.47 9.27
C VAL A 21 -1.63 10.24 8.39
N LEU A 22 -0.35 9.95 8.48
CA LEU A 22 0.67 10.49 7.59
C LEU A 22 0.73 9.67 6.32
N LEU A 23 0.09 10.11 5.25
CA LEU A 23 0.07 9.38 3.99
C LEU A 23 1.44 9.27 3.32
N PRO A 24 1.69 8.21 2.53
CA PRO A 24 2.81 8.15 1.60
C PRO A 24 2.84 9.34 0.65
N LYS A 25 4.00 9.64 0.07
CA LYS A 25 4.15 10.73 -0.92
C LYS A 25 4.76 10.21 -2.21
N SER A 26 4.29 10.75 -3.33
CA SER A 26 4.85 10.53 -4.65
C SER A 26 4.79 11.83 -5.47
N ASN A 27 5.39 11.80 -6.65
CA ASN A 27 5.36 12.89 -7.63
C ASN A 27 4.55 12.48 -8.89
N VAL A 28 3.80 11.39 -8.79
CA VAL A 28 3.01 10.84 -9.91
C VAL A 28 1.63 10.51 -9.40
N THR A 29 0.59 10.92 -10.11
CA THR A 29 -0.80 10.50 -9.90
C THR A 29 -1.11 9.31 -10.80
N ILE A 30 -1.47 8.15 -10.22
CA ILE A 30 -1.92 6.96 -10.97
C ILE A 30 -3.41 7.05 -11.23
N VAL A 31 -4.21 7.21 -10.16
CA VAL A 31 -5.66 7.47 -10.25
C VAL A 31 -5.94 8.73 -9.45
N LYS A 32 -6.66 9.68 -10.04
CA LYS A 32 -6.90 10.99 -9.44
C LYS A 32 -8.16 11.01 -8.58
N ASP A 33 -9.24 10.46 -9.10
CA ASP A 33 -10.56 10.53 -8.46
C ASP A 33 -11.14 9.12 -8.34
N VAL A 34 -11.79 8.83 -7.22
CA VAL A 34 -12.53 7.58 -6.97
C VAL A 34 -13.88 7.96 -6.38
N GLU A 35 -14.94 7.54 -7.06
CA GLU A 35 -16.33 7.74 -6.64
C GLU A 35 -16.81 6.59 -5.77
N ASP A 36 -17.96 6.74 -5.11
CA ASP A 36 -18.62 5.74 -4.27
C ASP A 36 -17.63 5.03 -3.34
N LEU A 37 -17.00 5.78 -2.46
CA LEU A 37 -15.90 5.31 -1.62
C LEU A 37 -16.25 5.19 -0.14
N SER A 38 -15.63 4.22 0.52
CA SER A 38 -15.60 4.06 1.98
C SER A 38 -14.16 4.11 2.48
N PRO A 39 -13.82 5.02 3.42
CA PRO A 39 -12.49 5.12 3.97
C PRO A 39 -12.22 4.04 5.02
N ILE A 40 -11.02 3.47 4.95
CA ILE A 40 -10.42 2.62 5.98
C ILE A 40 -9.13 3.29 6.42
N TYR A 41 -8.91 3.39 7.73
CA TYR A 41 -7.71 4.00 8.29
C TYR A 41 -6.88 2.95 9.02
N ILE A 42 -5.56 2.99 8.82
CA ILE A 42 -4.60 2.21 9.61
C ILE A 42 -3.60 3.19 10.21
N PHE A 43 -3.78 3.46 11.51
CA PHE A 43 -3.01 4.43 12.25
C PHE A 43 -1.71 3.82 12.78
N PHE A 44 -0.68 4.65 12.85
CA PHE A 44 0.54 4.35 13.60
C PHE A 44 0.30 4.68 15.07
N LYS A 45 0.31 3.67 15.92
CA LYS A 45 0.25 3.83 17.37
C LYS A 45 1.47 3.19 18.04
N THR A 46 1.79 3.68 19.23
CA THR A 46 2.81 3.08 20.09
C THR A 46 2.16 2.64 21.39
N GLU A 47 2.41 1.40 21.80
CA GLU A 47 2.04 0.85 23.08
C GLU A 47 3.33 0.44 23.82
N GLY A 48 3.73 1.23 24.81
CA GLY A 48 5.03 1.06 25.46
C GLY A 48 6.18 1.28 24.47
N LYS A 49 6.94 0.22 24.16
CA LYS A 49 8.03 0.22 23.18
C LYS A 49 7.63 -0.33 21.81
N ASP A 50 6.43 -0.89 21.70
CA ASP A 50 5.98 -1.57 20.49
C ASP A 50 5.19 -0.63 19.57
N THR A 51 5.36 -0.84 18.28
CA THR A 51 4.54 -0.19 17.24
C THR A 51 3.40 -1.12 16.87
N ILE A 52 2.19 -0.59 16.79
CA ILE A 52 1.00 -1.31 16.35
C ILE A 52 0.34 -0.61 15.16
N ALA A 53 -0.33 -1.39 14.33
CA ALA A 53 -1.20 -0.91 13.27
C ALA A 53 -2.65 -0.94 13.78
N ASP A 54 -3.18 0.23 14.13
CA ASP A 54 -4.55 0.34 14.63
C ASP A 54 -5.54 0.58 13.51
N VAL A 55 -6.46 -0.36 13.31
CA VAL A 55 -7.39 -0.39 12.17
C VAL A 55 -8.73 0.21 12.54
N ASN A 56 -9.10 1.30 11.86
CA ASN A 56 -10.45 1.87 11.93
C ASN A 56 -11.20 1.68 10.60
N ARG A 57 -12.25 0.87 10.63
CA ARG A 57 -13.11 0.53 9.49
C ARG A 57 -14.61 0.78 9.76
N LYS A 58 -14.94 1.66 10.71
CA LYS A 58 -16.31 1.89 11.15
C LYS A 58 -17.24 2.35 10.04
N SER A 59 -16.70 3.04 9.03
CA SER A 59 -17.45 3.58 7.88
C SER A 59 -17.31 2.75 6.62
N SER A 60 -16.79 1.50 6.69
CA SER A 60 -16.60 0.67 5.50
C SER A 60 -17.90 -0.03 5.08
N ILE A 61 -18.32 0.20 3.84
CA ILE A 61 -19.48 -0.45 3.19
C ILE A 61 -18.92 -1.44 2.15
N ILE A 62 -19.38 -2.68 2.16
CA ILE A 62 -18.83 -3.76 1.33
C ILE A 62 -18.96 -3.48 -0.17
N SER A 63 -20.11 -2.93 -0.60
CA SER A 63 -20.42 -2.67 -2.00
C SER A 63 -19.69 -1.48 -2.63
N THR A 64 -18.97 -0.68 -1.83
CA THR A 64 -18.27 0.53 -2.30
C THR A 64 -16.78 0.30 -2.56
N ASN A 65 -16.12 1.24 -3.23
CA ASN A 65 -14.68 1.29 -3.33
C ASN A 65 -14.04 1.54 -1.96
N TRP A 66 -13.08 0.72 -1.56
CA TRP A 66 -12.40 0.90 -0.29
C TRP A 66 -11.10 1.67 -0.45
N ILE A 67 -10.99 2.80 0.25
CA ILE A 67 -9.79 3.62 0.27
C ILE A 67 -9.02 3.37 1.56
N PHE A 68 -7.87 2.73 1.44
CA PHE A 68 -6.98 2.45 2.56
C PHE A 68 -6.02 3.63 2.79
N ASN A 69 -6.30 4.38 3.84
CA ASN A 69 -5.48 5.48 4.34
C ASN A 69 -4.54 4.91 5.41
N ILE A 70 -3.31 4.61 5.03
CA ILE A 70 -2.35 3.89 5.87
C ILE A 70 -1.17 4.80 6.21
N ASP A 71 -0.80 4.86 7.49
CA ASP A 71 0.33 5.66 7.92
C ASP A 71 1.64 5.14 7.30
N LYS A 72 2.35 6.04 6.64
CA LYS A 72 3.59 5.73 5.90
C LYS A 72 4.73 5.16 6.74
N ARG A 73 4.70 5.35 8.07
CA ARG A 73 5.74 4.90 9.02
C ARG A 73 5.62 3.43 9.39
N LEU A 74 4.43 2.84 9.23
CA LEU A 74 4.17 1.45 9.58
C LEU A 74 5.03 0.50 8.74
N PRO A 75 5.68 -0.51 9.35
CA PRO A 75 6.35 -1.56 8.61
C PRO A 75 5.35 -2.53 7.97
N LEU A 76 5.68 -3.11 6.81
CA LEU A 76 4.79 -4.01 6.07
C LEU A 76 4.34 -5.22 6.89
N LYS A 77 5.19 -5.76 7.76
CA LYS A 77 4.84 -6.87 8.66
C LYS A 77 3.64 -6.60 9.57
N LEU A 78 3.31 -5.33 9.84
CA LEU A 78 2.12 -4.93 10.60
C LEU A 78 0.94 -4.57 9.69
N VAL A 79 1.21 -3.99 8.54
CA VAL A 79 0.18 -3.51 7.61
C VAL A 79 -0.43 -4.65 6.81
N ILE A 80 0.40 -5.48 6.19
CA ILE A 80 -0.07 -6.47 5.20
C ILE A 80 -1.01 -7.51 5.81
N PRO A 81 -0.79 -8.06 7.02
CA PRO A 81 -1.76 -8.96 7.64
C PRO A 81 -3.14 -8.33 7.84
N GLU A 82 -3.21 -7.05 8.21
CA GLU A 82 -4.49 -6.36 8.38
C GLU A 82 -5.19 -6.10 7.03
N VAL A 83 -4.42 -5.74 6.00
CA VAL A 83 -4.94 -5.60 4.63
C VAL A 83 -5.48 -6.92 4.11
N MET A 84 -4.76 -8.04 4.31
CA MET A 84 -5.21 -9.39 3.92
C MET A 84 -6.55 -9.75 4.55
N LYS A 85 -6.69 -9.57 5.88
CA LYS A 85 -7.95 -9.83 6.61
C LYS A 85 -9.12 -9.01 6.04
N LEU A 86 -8.87 -7.74 5.71
CA LEU A 86 -9.90 -6.85 5.16
C LEU A 86 -10.28 -7.24 3.73
N GLN A 87 -9.31 -7.58 2.87
CA GLN A 87 -9.58 -8.07 1.52
C GLN A 87 -10.35 -9.39 1.54
N GLU A 88 -9.96 -10.33 2.41
CA GLU A 88 -10.64 -11.60 2.57
C GLU A 88 -12.09 -11.41 2.99
N LYS A 89 -12.33 -10.55 4.00
CA LYS A 89 -13.68 -10.19 4.43
C LYS A 89 -14.51 -9.63 3.26
N LYS A 90 -13.97 -8.71 2.46
CA LYS A 90 -14.69 -8.12 1.32
C LYS A 90 -14.98 -9.16 0.22
N ARG A 91 -14.03 -10.07 -0.04
CA ARG A 91 -14.18 -11.15 -1.05
C ARG A 91 -15.18 -12.21 -0.62
N ALA A 92 -15.26 -12.52 0.68
CA ALA A 92 -16.14 -13.56 1.23
C ALA A 92 -17.61 -13.12 1.33
N ASP A 93 -17.90 -11.81 1.34
CA ASP A 93 -19.28 -11.30 1.44
C ASP A 93 -19.99 -11.48 0.09
N SER A 94 -20.90 -12.46 0.03
CA SER A 94 -21.69 -12.74 -1.18
C SER A 94 -22.98 -11.95 -1.26
N ALA A 95 -23.52 -11.48 -0.13
CA ALA A 95 -24.84 -10.85 -0.06
C ALA A 95 -24.84 -9.39 -0.53
N HIS A 96 -23.70 -8.68 -0.30
CA HIS A 96 -23.57 -7.25 -0.62
C HIS A 96 -22.43 -7.00 -1.62
N LYS A 97 -22.01 -8.02 -2.34
CA LYS A 97 -20.87 -7.95 -3.27
C LYS A 97 -21.22 -7.06 -4.47
N ASN A 98 -20.33 -6.12 -4.74
CA ASN A 98 -20.27 -5.39 -5.99
C ASN A 98 -18.97 -5.75 -6.70
N GLU A 99 -19.08 -6.46 -7.83
CA GLU A 99 -17.92 -6.94 -8.61
C GLU A 99 -17.07 -5.79 -9.18
N ASN A 100 -17.66 -4.60 -9.32
CA ASN A 100 -16.98 -3.41 -9.81
C ASN A 100 -16.31 -2.61 -8.70
N ALA A 101 -16.55 -2.94 -7.42
CA ALA A 101 -15.99 -2.23 -6.31
C ALA A 101 -14.54 -2.64 -6.06
N GLU A 102 -13.64 -1.68 -6.13
CA GLU A 102 -12.20 -1.88 -6.02
C GLU A 102 -11.64 -1.46 -4.64
N ASN A 103 -10.38 -1.83 -4.42
CA ASN A 103 -9.59 -1.41 -3.26
C ASN A 103 -8.41 -0.56 -3.74
N TYR A 104 -8.20 0.57 -3.07
CA TYR A 104 -7.15 1.53 -3.39
C TYR A 104 -6.32 1.86 -2.15
N TYR A 105 -5.02 2.00 -2.31
CA TYR A 105 -4.18 2.73 -1.37
C TYR A 105 -4.17 4.21 -1.72
N SER A 106 -4.35 5.08 -0.73
CA SER A 106 -4.22 6.52 -0.89
C SER A 106 -2.78 6.99 -0.65
N TYR A 107 -2.37 8.02 -1.35
CA TYR A 107 -1.11 8.73 -1.16
C TYR A 107 -1.25 10.19 -1.62
N ALA A 108 -0.32 11.04 -1.21
CA ALA A 108 -0.29 12.44 -1.62
C ALA A 108 0.63 12.62 -2.84
N ASP A 109 0.11 13.20 -3.92
CA ASP A 109 0.93 13.70 -5.01
C ASP A 109 1.47 15.07 -4.64
N SER A 110 2.79 15.17 -4.45
CA SER A 110 3.47 16.39 -4.00
C SER A 110 3.54 17.46 -5.08
N ILE A 111 3.51 17.09 -6.37
CA ILE A 111 3.53 18.00 -7.51
C ILE A 111 2.10 18.44 -7.85
N GLY A 112 1.20 17.48 -8.04
CA GLY A 112 -0.20 17.74 -8.34
C GLY A 112 -0.97 18.37 -7.18
N LYS A 113 -0.42 18.35 -5.96
CA LYS A 113 -1.05 18.86 -4.71
C LYS A 113 -2.43 18.29 -4.46
N ASN A 114 -2.62 17.03 -4.84
CA ASN A 114 -3.87 16.29 -4.69
C ASN A 114 -3.66 14.96 -3.98
N LEU A 115 -4.75 14.38 -3.49
CA LEU A 115 -4.80 13.00 -3.11
C LEU A 115 -4.80 12.13 -4.37
N ALA A 116 -4.07 11.04 -4.34
CA ALA A 116 -3.98 10.11 -5.46
C ALA A 116 -4.12 8.67 -4.95
N PHE A 117 -4.45 7.75 -5.86
CA PHE A 117 -4.80 6.39 -5.51
C PHE A 117 -4.07 5.38 -6.40
N ILE A 118 -3.77 4.20 -5.83
CA ILE A 118 -3.22 3.07 -6.59
C ILE A 118 -4.08 1.82 -6.32
N PRO A 119 -4.65 1.18 -7.36
CA PRO A 119 -5.51 0.01 -7.20
C PRO A 119 -4.70 -1.21 -6.77
N PHE A 120 -5.28 -2.05 -5.90
CA PHE A 120 -4.69 -3.30 -5.45
C PHE A 120 -5.72 -4.44 -5.25
N THR A 121 -6.91 -4.30 -5.79
CA THR A 121 -8.01 -5.27 -5.63
C THR A 121 -7.61 -6.69 -5.99
N LYS A 122 -6.86 -6.84 -7.10
CA LYS A 122 -6.42 -8.13 -7.62
C LYS A 122 -5.13 -8.64 -6.99
N VAL A 123 -4.53 -7.89 -6.05
CA VAL A 123 -3.29 -8.29 -5.40
C VAL A 123 -3.58 -9.28 -4.27
N TYR A 124 -2.90 -10.43 -4.30
CA TYR A 124 -2.91 -11.45 -3.26
C TYR A 124 -1.56 -11.40 -2.55
N TYR A 125 -1.58 -11.05 -1.27
CA TYR A 125 -0.38 -11.00 -0.44
C TYR A 125 -0.05 -12.36 0.14
N LYS A 126 1.26 -12.67 0.22
CA LYS A 126 1.80 -13.86 0.85
C LYS A 126 2.93 -13.47 1.81
N MET A 127 2.79 -13.85 3.09
CA MET A 127 3.79 -13.58 4.13
C MET A 127 4.85 -14.68 4.17
N GLU A 128 5.44 -14.98 3.01
CA GLU A 128 6.41 -16.07 2.82
C GLU A 128 7.41 -15.73 1.71
N ILE A 129 8.48 -16.48 1.63
CA ILE A 129 9.48 -16.34 0.55
C ILE A 129 8.87 -16.87 -0.75
N ALA A 130 8.99 -16.11 -1.84
CA ALA A 130 8.52 -16.55 -3.15
C ALA A 130 9.28 -17.80 -3.62
N ASN A 131 8.54 -18.86 -3.89
CA ASN A 131 9.12 -20.10 -4.41
C ASN A 131 9.19 -20.03 -5.95
N ASN A 132 10.03 -19.13 -6.49
CA ASN A 132 10.16 -18.91 -7.92
C ASN A 132 11.60 -18.65 -8.36
N ARG A 133 11.88 -19.00 -9.63
CA ARG A 133 13.22 -18.85 -10.23
C ARG A 133 13.55 -17.41 -10.64
N SER A 134 12.54 -16.56 -10.82
CA SER A 134 12.71 -15.15 -11.20
C SER A 134 11.94 -14.25 -10.26
N GLN A 135 12.68 -13.48 -9.47
CA GLN A 135 12.11 -12.64 -8.41
C GLN A 135 12.85 -11.30 -8.35
N LEU A 136 12.10 -10.22 -8.14
CA LEU A 136 12.59 -8.91 -7.74
C LEU A 136 12.28 -8.68 -6.27
N TYR A 137 13.29 -8.64 -5.43
CA TYR A 137 13.18 -8.40 -4.00
C TYR A 137 13.57 -6.95 -3.68
N PHE A 138 12.59 -6.17 -3.24
CA PHE A 138 12.76 -4.77 -2.84
C PHE A 138 13.19 -4.71 -1.38
N LYS A 139 14.42 -4.33 -1.14
CA LYS A 139 15.03 -4.22 0.19
C LYS A 139 14.66 -2.87 0.83
N LYS A 140 14.54 -2.82 2.17
CA LYS A 140 14.24 -1.59 2.92
C LYS A 140 15.26 -0.46 2.73
N ASN A 141 16.49 -0.79 2.32
CA ASN A 141 17.56 0.18 2.09
C ASN A 141 17.54 0.83 0.68
N GLY A 142 16.50 0.60 -0.12
CA GLY A 142 16.35 1.15 -1.46
C GLY A 142 17.07 0.38 -2.57
N MET A 143 17.70 -0.74 -2.24
CA MET A 143 18.26 -1.66 -3.23
C MET A 143 17.20 -2.66 -3.69
N ILE A 144 17.34 -3.14 -4.92
CA ILE A 144 16.56 -4.24 -5.46
C ILE A 144 17.53 -5.39 -5.76
N GLN A 145 17.13 -6.59 -5.35
CA GLN A 145 17.84 -7.81 -5.73
C GLN A 145 16.99 -8.56 -6.74
N TYR A 146 17.56 -8.80 -7.91
CA TYR A 146 17.02 -9.77 -8.85
C TYR A 146 17.62 -11.14 -8.56
N SER A 147 16.78 -12.14 -8.41
CA SER A 147 17.15 -13.55 -8.34
C SER A 147 16.63 -14.26 -9.57
N GLY A 148 17.52 -14.86 -10.35
CA GLY A 148 17.22 -15.60 -11.56
C GLY A 148 18.29 -16.67 -11.79
N ARG A 149 18.78 -16.81 -13.03
CA ARG A 149 19.98 -17.65 -13.30
C ARG A 149 21.23 -17.10 -12.61
N LYS A 150 21.31 -15.80 -12.46
CA LYS A 150 22.32 -15.07 -11.68
C LYS A 150 21.60 -14.09 -10.76
N THR A 151 22.25 -13.72 -9.67
CA THR A 151 21.75 -12.73 -8.72
C THR A 151 22.42 -11.39 -8.99
N TYR A 152 21.63 -10.32 -9.01
CA TYR A 152 22.09 -8.94 -9.20
C TYR A 152 21.48 -8.05 -8.13
N ASP A 153 22.29 -7.16 -7.56
CA ASP A 153 21.86 -6.09 -6.67
C ASP A 153 22.07 -4.74 -7.37
N PHE A 154 21.03 -3.89 -7.35
CA PHE A 154 21.08 -2.56 -7.96
C PHE A 154 20.14 -1.57 -7.26
N PRO A 155 20.39 -0.25 -7.37
CA PRO A 155 19.49 0.77 -6.82
C PRO A 155 18.13 0.74 -7.50
N LYS A 156 17.05 1.04 -6.75
CA LYS A 156 15.67 1.06 -7.28
C LYS A 156 15.51 1.96 -8.52
N ASN A 157 16.28 3.03 -8.61
CA ASN A 157 16.21 3.98 -9.75
C ASN A 157 16.73 3.38 -11.06
N ASP A 158 17.53 2.31 -10.98
CA ASP A 158 18.05 1.61 -12.16
C ASP A 158 17.13 0.46 -12.64
N LEU A 159 15.99 0.25 -11.94
CA LEU A 159 15.01 -0.79 -12.32
C LEU A 159 14.58 -0.70 -13.79
N PRO A 160 14.27 0.47 -14.39
CA PRO A 160 13.91 0.55 -15.81
C PRO A 160 15.04 0.02 -16.70
N LYS A 161 16.28 0.49 -16.49
CA LYS A 161 17.45 0.05 -17.28
C LYS A 161 17.73 -1.44 -17.11
N PHE A 162 17.56 -1.95 -15.88
CA PHE A 162 17.74 -3.37 -15.60
C PHE A 162 16.70 -4.21 -16.36
N LEU A 163 15.43 -3.82 -16.34
CA LEU A 163 14.35 -4.51 -17.07
C LEU A 163 14.58 -4.48 -18.58
N ASP A 164 15.05 -3.35 -19.13
CA ASP A 164 15.40 -3.23 -20.55
C ASP A 164 16.56 -4.17 -20.94
N SER A 165 17.48 -4.44 -20.01
CA SER A 165 18.63 -5.34 -20.23
C SER A 165 18.29 -6.82 -20.12
N LEU A 166 17.13 -7.15 -19.50
CA LEU A 166 16.71 -8.53 -19.38
C LEU A 166 16.22 -9.06 -20.74
N ILE A 167 17.02 -9.90 -21.37
CA ILE A 167 16.55 -10.76 -22.45
C ILE A 167 15.70 -11.85 -21.80
N ILE A 168 14.42 -11.55 -21.62
CA ILE A 168 13.51 -12.45 -20.92
C ILE A 168 12.91 -13.40 -21.92
N ASN A 169 12.95 -14.69 -21.59
CA ASN A 169 12.08 -15.67 -22.21
C ASN A 169 10.62 -15.15 -22.02
N PRO A 170 9.83 -14.94 -23.09
CA PRO A 170 8.48 -14.41 -23.00
C PRO A 170 7.51 -15.22 -22.14
N LYS A 171 7.93 -16.40 -21.65
CA LYS A 171 7.21 -17.23 -20.68
C LYS A 171 7.73 -17.08 -19.24
N ALA A 172 8.73 -16.26 -18.98
CA ALA A 172 9.26 -16.10 -17.62
C ALA A 172 8.45 -15.06 -16.85
N GLU A 173 7.79 -15.51 -15.81
CA GLU A 173 7.07 -14.67 -14.86
C GLU A 173 8.05 -14.16 -13.80
N ILE A 174 8.09 -12.83 -13.60
CA ILE A 174 8.85 -12.20 -12.49
C ILE A 174 7.89 -11.92 -11.36
N LYS A 175 8.20 -12.46 -10.18
CA LYS A 175 7.46 -12.19 -8.94
C LYS A 175 8.06 -11.04 -8.16
N PHE A 176 7.21 -10.29 -7.48
CA PHE A 176 7.60 -9.19 -6.62
C PHE A 176 7.62 -9.62 -5.16
N SER A 177 8.68 -9.24 -4.49
CA SER A 177 8.86 -9.47 -3.06
C SER A 177 9.37 -8.22 -2.37
N TYR A 178 8.92 -8.01 -1.14
CA TYR A 178 9.22 -6.83 -0.36
C TYR A 178 9.72 -7.21 1.04
N ASP A 179 10.73 -6.48 1.53
CA ASP A 179 11.21 -6.63 2.91
C ASP A 179 10.09 -6.29 3.89
N LYS A 180 9.73 -7.22 4.76
CA LYS A 180 8.67 -7.05 5.77
C LYS A 180 8.91 -5.90 6.75
N ASN A 181 10.17 -5.45 6.88
CA ASN A 181 10.54 -4.30 7.71
C ASN A 181 10.60 -2.98 6.91
N MET A 182 10.30 -3.03 5.61
CA MET A 182 10.13 -1.82 4.79
C MET A 182 8.94 -1.03 5.30
N THR A 183 9.04 0.31 5.28
CA THR A 183 7.91 1.17 5.63
C THR A 183 6.85 1.16 4.53
N PHE A 184 5.58 1.30 4.90
CA PHE A 184 4.48 1.40 3.94
C PHE A 184 4.69 2.55 2.94
N GLY A 185 5.28 3.67 3.39
CA GLY A 185 5.64 4.79 2.50
C GLY A 185 6.61 4.38 1.39
N THR A 186 7.65 3.62 1.73
CA THR A 186 8.62 3.12 0.74
C THR A 186 7.98 2.09 -0.20
N TYR A 187 7.13 1.21 0.33
CA TYR A 187 6.39 0.23 -0.46
C TYR A 187 5.52 0.90 -1.53
N ILE A 188 4.73 1.93 -1.18
CA ILE A 188 3.91 2.67 -2.15
C ILE A 188 4.77 3.31 -3.24
N GLN A 189 5.93 3.87 -2.90
CA GLN A 189 6.87 4.40 -3.90
C GLN A 189 7.36 3.32 -4.86
N CYS A 190 7.64 2.10 -4.36
CA CYS A 190 8.02 0.97 -5.20
C CYS A 190 6.87 0.53 -6.11
N LYS A 191 5.64 0.44 -5.59
CA LYS A 191 4.46 0.11 -6.40
C LYS A 191 4.21 1.13 -7.52
N ILE A 192 4.31 2.41 -7.21
CA ILE A 192 4.14 3.48 -8.22
C ILE A 192 5.23 3.37 -9.29
N LEU A 193 6.48 3.13 -8.91
CA LEU A 193 7.58 2.92 -9.87
C LEU A 193 7.29 1.75 -10.79
N VAL A 194 6.92 0.58 -10.25
CA VAL A 194 6.58 -0.61 -11.02
C VAL A 194 5.41 -0.34 -11.97
N LYS A 195 4.34 0.30 -11.47
CA LYS A 195 3.16 0.65 -12.28
C LYS A 195 3.52 1.59 -13.41
N THR A 196 4.31 2.63 -13.16
CA THR A 196 4.76 3.59 -14.17
C THR A 196 5.62 2.93 -15.26
N ILE A 197 6.44 1.94 -14.90
CA ILE A 197 7.23 1.17 -15.86
C ILE A 197 6.31 0.26 -16.71
N ALA A 198 5.38 -0.43 -16.08
CA ALA A 198 4.44 -1.33 -16.76
C ALA A 198 3.56 -0.57 -17.78
N ASP A 199 3.11 0.63 -17.44
CA ASP A 199 2.28 1.47 -18.30
C ASP A 199 3.03 2.00 -19.53
N LYS A 200 4.37 2.07 -19.48
CA LYS A 200 5.23 2.44 -20.63
C LYS A 200 5.41 1.33 -21.66
N LYS A 201 4.68 0.19 -21.52
CA LYS A 201 4.73 -0.95 -22.43
C LYS A 201 6.16 -1.41 -22.70
N ILE A 202 6.82 -1.97 -21.69
CA ILE A 202 8.01 -2.78 -21.89
C ILE A 202 7.53 -4.11 -22.49
N PRO A 203 7.81 -4.41 -23.78
CA PRO A 203 7.06 -5.41 -24.56
C PRO A 203 7.24 -6.87 -24.10
N PHE A 204 8.13 -7.17 -23.14
CA PHE A 204 8.61 -8.53 -22.91
C PHE A 204 8.67 -8.98 -21.46
N VAL A 205 8.17 -8.19 -20.50
CA VAL A 205 8.19 -8.61 -19.10
C VAL A 205 6.78 -8.93 -18.63
N PHE A 206 6.44 -10.21 -18.49
CA PHE A 206 5.25 -10.63 -17.77
C PHE A 206 5.48 -10.34 -16.27
N ILE A 207 5.06 -9.15 -15.86
CA ILE A 207 5.04 -8.73 -14.46
C ILE A 207 3.75 -9.25 -13.87
N ASN A 208 3.81 -10.32 -13.09
CA ASN A 208 2.66 -10.75 -12.31
C ASN A 208 2.47 -9.80 -11.12
N GLN A 209 1.54 -8.86 -11.28
CA GLN A 209 1.16 -7.92 -10.23
C GLN A 209 0.05 -8.48 -9.32
N GLU A 210 -0.42 -9.71 -9.56
CA GLU A 210 -1.50 -10.31 -8.78
C GLU A 210 -1.01 -11.00 -7.51
N GLU A 211 0.26 -11.41 -7.44
CA GLU A 211 0.86 -11.98 -6.23
C GLU A 211 2.04 -11.13 -5.74
N GLU A 212 2.01 -10.76 -4.47
CA GLU A 212 3.10 -10.04 -3.80
C GLU A 212 3.54 -10.77 -2.53
N PHE A 213 4.85 -10.96 -2.39
CA PHE A 213 5.45 -11.66 -1.27
C PHE A 213 6.08 -10.65 -0.29
N VAL A 214 5.89 -10.87 1.02
CA VAL A 214 6.42 -10.00 2.08
C VAL A 214 7.10 -10.87 3.14
N PHE A 215 8.44 -10.78 3.29
CA PHE A 215 9.20 -11.63 4.20
C PHE A 215 10.45 -10.96 4.79
#